data_13b4e967007461bc4adb7992f94c18a0
#
_entry.id   13b4e967007461bc4adb7992f94c18a0
#
_cell.length_a   1.000
_cell.length_b   1.000
_cell.length_c   1.000
_cell.angle_alpha   90.00
_cell.angle_beta   90.00
_cell.angle_gamma   90.00
#
_symmetry.space_group_name_H-M   'P 1'
#
loop_
_entity.id
_entity.type
_entity.pdbx_description
1 polymer ?
#
loop_
_entity_poly.entity_id
_entity_poly.type
_entity_poly.pdbx_seq_one_letter_code
_entity_poly.pdbx_strand_id
1 'polypeptide(L)'
;MTSIKNMTRTAVALGIALGLSAAAMAADLKVGFISSLSGPVSALGIPYEKGIRAALAENPMLAGHKVELIVLDDASDPTTAGRNARKLVVEDKVDVLIGTSGVPGAMAIAAVAKELNVPLISPTPITIAGGADTWAVTVSQSFPLMVSAVVERMQKAGVKTVAYIGFSDALGDLAYDSLKKSTDAAGIKIVANERYARADASVTGQILKITALRPDAVFAGNSGTPGALPYLALTERGYKGQIYGTHGLINADFVRVGGASIEGLQVPSGPVLVADQLAADNPIRKVSMDFRAAYQKANGALPNDAFSSYTYDSYLLLGDAAKRTKGEPGTPAYRTALRDAIMSTKELVGTHGVYNFKPDDRYGSDKRGVVMVKMEKGQWKLAP
;
A
#
# COMPACT_ATOMS: atom_id res chain seq x y z
N MET A 1 56.17 85.46 6.97
CA MET A 1 55.78 85.59 5.61
C MET A 1 55.67 84.16 5.08
N THR A 2 54.66 83.84 4.37
CA THR A 2 54.31 82.62 3.63
C THR A 2 53.45 81.57 4.41
N SER A 3 52.16 81.67 4.09
CA SER A 3 51.09 80.80 4.48
C SER A 3 51.18 79.43 3.75
N ILE A 4 50.97 78.31 4.44
CA ILE A 4 50.80 76.99 3.85
C ILE A 4 49.35 76.53 4.14
N LYS A 5 48.60 76.46 3.12
CA LYS A 5 47.21 75.94 3.13
C LYS A 5 47.18 74.43 3.28
N ASN A 6 46.49 74.00 4.33
CA ASN A 6 46.15 72.58 4.53
C ASN A 6 45.06 72.12 3.52
N MET A 7 45.39 71.16 2.72
CA MET A 7 44.41 70.41 1.91
C MET A 7 44.05 69.11 2.63
N THR A 8 42.85 69.07 3.22
CA THR A 8 42.24 67.89 3.74
C THR A 8 41.74 66.99 2.63
N ARG A 9 42.34 65.82 2.46
CA ARG A 9 41.81 64.76 1.56
C ARG A 9 40.81 63.97 2.31
N THR A 10 39.51 64.07 1.93
CA THR A 10 38.44 63.21 2.38
C THR A 10 38.47 61.91 1.53
N ALA A 11 38.87 60.79 2.16
CA ALA A 11 38.80 59.49 1.53
C ALA A 11 37.37 58.94 1.75
N VAL A 12 36.61 58.85 0.65
CA VAL A 12 35.31 58.13 0.65
C VAL A 12 35.60 56.64 0.50
N ALA A 13 35.45 55.92 1.63
CA ALA A 13 35.47 54.44 1.62
C ALA A 13 34.11 53.95 1.11
N LEU A 14 34.06 53.54 -0.13
CA LEU A 14 32.89 52.83 -0.71
C LEU A 14 32.93 51.35 -0.27
N GLY A 15 32.21 51.03 0.85
CA GLY A 15 32.04 49.67 1.34
C GLY A 15 31.10 48.91 0.37
N ILE A 16 31.65 48.03 -0.46
CA ILE A 16 30.88 47.05 -1.22
C ILE A 16 30.50 45.97 -0.23
N ALA A 17 29.27 46.05 0.28
CA ALA A 17 28.65 44.96 0.99
C ALA A 17 28.28 43.88 -0.06
N LEU A 18 29.18 42.91 -0.29
CA LEU A 18 28.81 41.65 -0.94
C LEU A 18 27.88 40.90 0.01
N GLY A 19 26.59 41.08 -0.21
CA GLY A 19 25.57 40.19 0.36
C GLY A 19 25.74 38.80 -0.26
N LEU A 20 26.49 37.92 0.43
CA LEU A 20 26.36 36.50 0.19
C LEU A 20 24.93 36.13 0.63
N SER A 21 24.02 36.15 -0.36
CA SER A 21 22.77 35.40 -0.24
C SER A 21 23.17 33.94 -0.17
N ALA A 22 23.40 33.40 1.02
CA ALA A 22 23.38 31.97 1.23
C ALA A 22 22.00 31.53 0.74
N ALA A 23 21.95 30.94 -0.46
CA ALA A 23 20.76 30.24 -0.89
C ALA A 23 20.46 29.24 0.23
N ALA A 24 19.46 29.52 1.04
CA ALA A 24 18.99 28.59 2.05
C ALA A 24 18.64 27.32 1.29
N MET A 25 19.46 26.28 1.40
CA MET A 25 19.15 24.97 0.85
C MET A 25 17.83 24.57 1.51
N ALA A 26 16.81 24.35 0.69
CA ALA A 26 15.54 23.85 1.20
C ALA A 26 15.81 22.58 2.00
N ALA A 27 15.21 22.48 3.20
CA ALA A 27 15.39 21.30 4.03
C ALA A 27 14.90 20.04 3.28
N ASP A 28 15.59 18.91 3.47
CA ASP A 28 15.19 17.64 2.87
C ASP A 28 13.84 17.19 3.44
N LEU A 29 12.99 16.63 2.58
CA LEU A 29 11.76 15.97 2.99
C LEU A 29 12.11 14.53 3.40
N LYS A 30 12.05 14.24 4.68
CA LYS A 30 12.42 12.92 5.23
C LYS A 30 11.24 11.98 5.24
N VAL A 31 11.38 10.86 4.54
CA VAL A 31 10.37 9.81 4.43
C VAL A 31 10.85 8.56 5.15
N GLY A 32 10.15 8.18 6.21
CA GLY A 32 10.38 6.92 6.90
C GLY A 32 9.58 5.79 6.22
N PHE A 33 10.29 4.83 5.66
CA PHE A 33 9.68 3.67 5.02
C PHE A 33 9.92 2.40 5.82
N ILE A 34 8.85 1.72 6.21
CA ILE A 34 8.90 0.44 6.92
C ILE A 34 8.30 -0.62 6.01
N SER A 35 8.97 -1.75 5.86
CA SER A 35 8.46 -2.86 5.06
C SER A 35 8.95 -4.19 5.64
N SER A 36 8.21 -5.26 5.41
CA SER A 36 8.64 -6.61 5.76
C SER A 36 9.62 -7.11 4.69
N LEU A 37 10.91 -6.80 4.83
CA LEU A 37 11.93 -7.23 3.87
C LEU A 37 12.40 -8.67 4.17
N SER A 38 12.07 -9.16 5.36
CA SER A 38 12.28 -10.53 5.80
C SER A 38 11.03 -11.12 6.47
N GLY A 39 11.03 -12.43 6.75
CA GLY A 39 9.92 -13.13 7.39
C GLY A 39 8.75 -13.47 6.44
N PRO A 40 7.61 -13.95 6.99
CA PRO A 40 6.49 -14.53 6.22
C PRO A 40 5.76 -13.57 5.27
N VAL A 41 5.95 -12.27 5.40
CA VAL A 41 5.31 -11.23 4.56
C VAL A 41 6.28 -10.62 3.54
N SER A 42 7.53 -11.10 3.47
CA SER A 42 8.56 -10.54 2.60
C SER A 42 8.21 -10.61 1.10
N ALA A 43 7.41 -11.58 0.69
CA ALA A 43 6.88 -11.66 -0.69
C ALA A 43 6.04 -10.44 -1.10
N LEU A 44 5.55 -9.65 -0.14
CA LEU A 44 4.87 -8.38 -0.35
C LEU A 44 5.82 -7.19 -0.11
N GLY A 45 6.65 -7.29 0.93
CA GLY A 45 7.48 -6.20 1.40
C GLY A 45 8.63 -5.85 0.46
N ILE A 46 9.27 -6.83 -0.15
CA ILE A 46 10.32 -6.62 -1.14
C ILE A 46 9.78 -5.88 -2.40
N PRO A 47 8.64 -6.28 -2.98
CA PRO A 47 7.97 -5.48 -4.01
C PRO A 47 7.66 -4.04 -3.59
N TYR A 48 7.18 -3.82 -2.36
CA TYR A 48 6.91 -2.47 -1.86
C TYR A 48 8.17 -1.59 -1.88
N GLU A 49 9.31 -2.10 -1.39
CA GLU A 49 10.57 -1.36 -1.44
C GLU A 49 10.98 -1.03 -2.87
N LYS A 50 10.89 -2.00 -3.79
CA LYS A 50 11.20 -1.78 -5.21
C LYS A 50 10.33 -0.69 -5.84
N GLY A 51 9.05 -0.66 -5.49
CA GLY A 51 8.10 0.33 -6.01
C GLY A 51 8.42 1.76 -5.56
N ILE A 52 8.68 1.96 -4.25
CA ILE A 52 9.00 3.31 -3.74
C ILE A 52 10.36 3.79 -4.25
N ARG A 53 11.33 2.88 -4.39
CA ARG A 53 12.64 3.24 -4.97
C ARG A 53 12.53 3.61 -6.46
N ALA A 54 11.64 2.95 -7.22
CA ALA A 54 11.38 3.32 -8.60
C ALA A 54 10.77 4.73 -8.69
N ALA A 55 9.79 5.04 -7.84
CA ALA A 55 9.18 6.37 -7.77
C ALA A 55 10.18 7.47 -7.38
N LEU A 56 11.03 7.20 -6.39
CA LEU A 56 12.08 8.10 -5.95
C LEU A 56 13.13 8.34 -7.05
N ALA A 57 13.53 7.29 -7.77
CA ALA A 57 14.50 7.40 -8.87
C ALA A 57 13.96 8.21 -10.06
N GLU A 58 12.64 8.16 -10.29
CA GLU A 58 11.97 8.96 -11.32
C GLU A 58 11.82 10.42 -10.89
N ASN A 59 11.49 10.66 -9.64
CA ASN A 59 11.25 12.01 -9.11
C ASN A 59 11.90 12.20 -7.73
N PRO A 60 13.22 12.49 -7.67
CA PRO A 60 13.94 12.60 -6.40
C PRO A 60 13.64 13.90 -5.63
N MET A 61 12.88 14.82 -6.22
CA MET A 61 12.50 16.10 -5.63
C MET A 61 10.99 16.22 -5.55
N LEU A 62 10.43 16.52 -4.40
CA LEU A 62 9.01 16.80 -4.21
C LEU A 62 8.82 18.23 -3.70
N ALA A 63 8.05 19.03 -4.44
CA ALA A 63 7.77 20.44 -4.11
C ALA A 63 9.01 21.30 -3.84
N GLY A 64 10.13 21.00 -4.48
CA GLY A 64 11.40 21.72 -4.30
C GLY A 64 12.31 21.17 -3.20
N HIS A 65 11.85 20.16 -2.43
CA HIS A 65 12.64 19.49 -1.41
C HIS A 65 13.21 18.18 -1.94
N LYS A 66 14.50 17.91 -1.68
CA LYS A 66 15.09 16.61 -1.94
C LYS A 66 14.48 15.58 -0.99
N VAL A 67 14.13 14.40 -1.51
CA VAL A 67 13.58 13.33 -0.68
C VAL A 67 14.71 12.47 -0.11
N GLU A 68 14.74 12.38 1.23
CA GLU A 68 15.58 11.43 1.97
C GLU A 68 14.72 10.25 2.40
N LEU A 69 14.96 9.06 1.82
CA LEU A 69 14.22 7.82 2.13
C LEU A 69 15.01 6.97 3.12
N ILE A 70 14.47 6.80 4.33
CA ILE A 70 15.04 5.94 5.39
C ILE A 70 14.23 4.66 5.46
N VAL A 71 14.88 3.52 5.19
CA VAL A 71 14.24 2.20 5.07
C VAL A 71 14.56 1.34 6.28
N LEU A 72 13.53 0.75 6.91
CA LEU A 72 13.67 -0.20 8.01
C LEU A 72 12.88 -1.49 7.74
N ASP A 73 13.50 -2.63 8.03
CA ASP A 73 12.84 -3.95 8.01
C ASP A 73 12.09 -4.20 9.32
N ASP A 74 10.82 -4.55 9.25
CA ASP A 74 10.05 -4.97 10.42
C ASP A 74 10.07 -6.49 10.65
N ALA A 75 10.76 -7.25 9.80
CA ALA A 75 10.86 -8.70 9.87
C ALA A 75 9.49 -9.42 9.95
N SER A 76 8.44 -8.82 9.41
CA SER A 76 7.04 -9.29 9.48
C SER A 76 6.47 -9.34 10.91
N ASP A 77 7.08 -8.62 11.86
CA ASP A 77 6.68 -8.56 13.27
C ASP A 77 6.05 -7.20 13.62
N PRO A 78 4.80 -7.17 14.12
CA PRO A 78 4.10 -5.91 14.41
C PRO A 78 4.74 -5.11 15.56
N THR A 79 5.41 -5.75 16.52
CA THR A 79 6.11 -5.06 17.60
C THR A 79 7.33 -4.31 17.04
N THR A 80 8.08 -4.97 16.16
CA THR A 80 9.21 -4.37 15.45
C THR A 80 8.75 -3.24 14.54
N ALA A 81 7.61 -3.39 13.83
CA ALA A 81 7.03 -2.32 13.02
C ALA A 81 6.73 -1.05 13.84
N GLY A 82 6.08 -1.21 15.00
CA GLY A 82 5.81 -0.10 15.92
C GLY A 82 7.07 0.54 16.48
N ARG A 83 8.08 -0.27 16.88
CA ARG A 83 9.38 0.22 17.35
C ARG A 83 10.12 1.01 16.25
N ASN A 84 10.13 0.50 15.03
CA ASN A 84 10.74 1.17 13.88
C ASN A 84 10.05 2.50 13.56
N ALA A 85 8.72 2.55 13.61
CA ALA A 85 7.98 3.80 13.43
C ALA A 85 8.38 4.85 14.48
N ARG A 86 8.47 4.44 15.73
CA ARG A 86 8.88 5.33 16.83
C ARG A 86 10.31 5.84 16.64
N LYS A 87 11.25 4.97 16.25
CA LYS A 87 12.63 5.35 15.94
C LYS A 87 12.68 6.39 14.81
N LEU A 88 12.02 6.14 13.69
CA LEU A 88 11.98 7.06 12.55
C LEU A 88 11.46 8.44 12.94
N VAL A 89 10.42 8.51 13.78
CA VAL A 89 9.83 9.80 14.18
C VAL A 89 10.66 10.52 15.22
N VAL A 90 11.15 9.79 16.25
CA VAL A 90 11.80 10.40 17.42
C VAL A 90 13.29 10.65 17.18
N GLU A 91 14.00 9.70 16.54
CA GLU A 91 15.44 9.78 16.33
C GLU A 91 15.77 10.38 14.97
N ASP A 92 15.19 9.83 13.89
CA ASP A 92 15.50 10.22 12.51
C ASP A 92 14.71 11.47 12.06
N LYS A 93 13.67 11.89 12.84
CA LYS A 93 12.87 13.11 12.61
C LYS A 93 12.17 13.14 11.25
N VAL A 94 11.63 12.01 10.80
CA VAL A 94 10.93 11.94 9.50
C VAL A 94 9.65 12.80 9.50
N ASP A 95 9.29 13.32 8.34
CA ASP A 95 8.10 14.15 8.12
C ASP A 95 6.85 13.33 7.87
N VAL A 96 7.02 12.13 7.31
CA VAL A 96 5.94 11.20 6.96
C VAL A 96 6.42 9.76 7.11
N LEU A 97 5.50 8.87 7.49
CA LEU A 97 5.69 7.42 7.47
C LEU A 97 4.97 6.83 6.26
N ILE A 98 5.62 5.86 5.60
CA ILE A 98 5.00 4.99 4.59
C ILE A 98 5.29 3.55 5.01
N GLY A 99 4.28 2.70 5.08
CA GLY A 99 4.47 1.29 5.45
C GLY A 99 3.23 0.68 6.12
N THR A 100 3.25 -0.56 6.40
CA THR A 100 4.15 -1.66 6.04
C THR A 100 3.38 -2.71 5.24
N SER A 101 3.96 -3.90 5.06
CA SER A 101 3.42 -4.92 4.15
C SER A 101 2.33 -5.80 4.78
N GLY A 102 2.33 -5.96 6.10
CA GLY A 102 1.37 -6.78 6.84
C GLY A 102 0.36 -5.94 7.60
N VAL A 103 -0.92 -6.33 7.59
CA VAL A 103 -1.99 -5.62 8.32
C VAL A 103 -1.67 -5.42 9.80
N PRO A 104 -1.23 -6.45 10.58
CA PRO A 104 -0.90 -6.25 11.99
C PRO A 104 0.19 -5.19 12.22
N GLY A 105 1.25 -5.21 11.41
CA GLY A 105 2.34 -4.21 11.45
C GLY A 105 1.86 -2.81 11.06
N ALA A 106 1.05 -2.70 10.01
CA ALA A 106 0.50 -1.42 9.58
C ALA A 106 -0.42 -0.78 10.63
N MET A 107 -1.20 -1.59 11.35
CA MET A 107 -2.01 -1.11 12.49
C MET A 107 -1.14 -0.64 13.65
N ALA A 108 -0.03 -1.32 13.95
CA ALA A 108 0.93 -0.88 14.97
C ALA A 108 1.58 0.46 14.59
N ILE A 109 1.97 0.64 13.33
CA ILE A 109 2.51 1.92 12.82
C ILE A 109 1.45 3.02 12.91
N ALA A 110 0.19 2.74 12.55
CA ALA A 110 -0.90 3.73 12.62
C ALA A 110 -1.16 4.23 14.05
N ALA A 111 -1.02 3.36 15.05
CA ALA A 111 -1.10 3.75 16.46
C ALA A 111 0.03 4.73 16.85
N VAL A 112 1.26 4.46 16.44
CA VAL A 112 2.42 5.34 16.67
C VAL A 112 2.29 6.66 15.90
N ALA A 113 1.82 6.61 14.65
CA ALA A 113 1.58 7.79 13.83
C ALA A 113 0.61 8.77 14.51
N LYS A 114 -0.49 8.24 15.07
CA LYS A 114 -1.45 9.02 15.85
C LYS A 114 -0.85 9.57 17.14
N GLU A 115 -0.13 8.76 17.90
CA GLU A 115 0.48 9.16 19.17
C GLU A 115 1.52 10.29 19.00
N LEU A 116 2.34 10.20 17.95
CA LEU A 116 3.45 11.11 17.71
C LEU A 116 3.13 12.23 16.71
N ASN A 117 1.88 12.34 16.26
CA ASN A 117 1.42 13.34 15.31
C ASN A 117 2.28 13.41 14.05
N VAL A 118 2.44 12.27 13.38
CA VAL A 118 3.12 12.15 12.08
C VAL A 118 2.19 11.50 11.06
N PRO A 119 2.07 12.03 9.84
CA PRO A 119 1.19 11.42 8.83
C PRO A 119 1.72 10.05 8.40
N LEU A 120 0.80 9.10 8.20
CA LEU A 120 1.04 7.77 7.67
C LEU A 120 0.28 7.58 6.35
N ILE A 121 0.98 7.17 5.31
CA ILE A 121 0.40 6.62 4.09
C ILE A 121 0.62 5.11 4.11
N SER A 122 -0.45 4.34 4.32
CA SER A 122 -0.37 2.88 4.36
C SER A 122 -0.60 2.27 2.98
N PRO A 123 0.34 1.50 2.42
CA PRO A 123 0.11 0.71 1.20
C PRO A 123 -0.73 -0.55 1.49
N THR A 124 -0.98 -0.86 2.75
CA THR A 124 -1.71 -2.04 3.20
C THR A 124 -3.07 -1.63 3.77
N PRO A 125 -4.16 -2.33 3.46
CA PRO A 125 -5.49 -2.03 3.98
C PRO A 125 -5.53 -2.25 5.50
N ILE A 126 -5.94 -1.21 6.24
CA ILE A 126 -6.08 -1.25 7.70
C ILE A 126 -7.40 -0.63 8.14
N THR A 127 -7.89 -1.00 9.31
CA THR A 127 -9.01 -0.29 9.91
C THR A 127 -8.54 1.05 10.43
N ILE A 128 -9.07 2.14 9.87
CA ILE A 128 -8.76 3.50 10.30
C ILE A 128 -10.02 4.09 10.93
N ALA A 129 -9.93 4.42 12.21
CA ALA A 129 -10.99 5.18 12.86
C ALA A 129 -11.09 6.56 12.21
N GLY A 130 -12.29 6.91 11.74
CA GLY A 130 -12.55 8.23 11.16
C GLY A 130 -12.48 9.35 12.19
N GLY A 131 -12.50 10.58 11.72
CA GLY A 131 -12.53 11.78 12.55
C GLY A 131 -11.33 12.70 12.38
N ALA A 132 -11.36 13.84 13.07
CA ALA A 132 -10.34 14.88 12.96
C ALA A 132 -8.95 14.45 13.47
N ASP A 133 -8.91 13.47 14.39
CA ASP A 133 -7.67 12.98 15.00
C ASP A 133 -6.95 11.90 14.19
N THR A 134 -7.39 11.64 12.97
CA THR A 134 -6.77 10.64 12.10
C THR A 134 -5.46 11.16 11.53
N TRP A 135 -4.40 10.34 11.63
CA TRP A 135 -3.08 10.60 11.08
C TRP A 135 -2.68 9.62 9.97
N ALA A 136 -3.59 8.74 9.58
CA ALA A 136 -3.35 7.71 8.58
C ALA A 136 -4.37 7.76 7.45
N VAL A 137 -3.90 7.50 6.24
CA VAL A 137 -4.68 7.13 5.06
C VAL A 137 -4.12 5.84 4.46
N THR A 138 -4.88 5.18 3.60
CA THR A 138 -4.36 4.05 2.83
C THR A 138 -4.59 4.24 1.35
N VAL A 139 -3.62 3.82 0.54
CA VAL A 139 -3.71 3.82 -0.93
C VAL A 139 -4.18 2.47 -1.49
N SER A 140 -4.31 1.45 -0.65
CA SER A 140 -4.94 0.19 -1.04
C SER A 140 -6.47 0.31 -1.06
N GLN A 141 -7.12 -0.53 -1.83
CA GLN A 141 -8.57 -0.67 -1.78
C GLN A 141 -9.02 -1.23 -0.43
N SER A 142 -10.21 -0.83 0.03
CA SER A 142 -10.77 -1.40 1.26
C SER A 142 -11.19 -2.86 1.08
N PHE A 143 -11.10 -3.65 2.14
CA PHE A 143 -11.60 -5.04 2.11
C PHE A 143 -13.08 -5.13 1.73
N PRO A 144 -14.00 -4.30 2.28
CA PRO A 144 -15.38 -4.31 1.86
C PRO A 144 -15.55 -4.11 0.34
N LEU A 145 -14.81 -3.18 -0.25
CA LEU A 145 -14.86 -2.90 -1.70
C LEU A 145 -14.36 -4.10 -2.52
N MET A 146 -13.22 -4.68 -2.15
CA MET A 146 -12.63 -5.82 -2.86
C MET A 146 -13.47 -7.09 -2.70
N VAL A 147 -13.91 -7.39 -1.49
CA VAL A 147 -14.70 -8.61 -1.21
C VAL A 147 -16.10 -8.50 -1.82
N SER A 148 -16.69 -7.30 -1.91
CA SER A 148 -17.97 -7.16 -2.63
C SER A 148 -17.85 -7.58 -4.09
N ALA A 149 -16.74 -7.24 -4.78
CA ALA A 149 -16.51 -7.67 -6.14
C ALA A 149 -16.38 -9.21 -6.27
N VAL A 150 -15.73 -9.85 -5.28
CA VAL A 150 -15.66 -11.32 -5.22
C VAL A 150 -17.05 -11.92 -5.03
N VAL A 151 -17.87 -11.39 -4.11
CA VAL A 151 -19.21 -11.90 -3.85
C VAL A 151 -20.15 -11.66 -5.04
N GLU A 152 -20.07 -10.52 -5.72
CA GLU A 152 -20.77 -10.30 -6.99
C GLU A 152 -20.40 -11.37 -8.04
N ARG A 153 -19.12 -11.77 -8.08
CA ARG A 153 -18.65 -12.85 -8.95
C ARG A 153 -19.22 -14.21 -8.55
N MET A 154 -19.25 -14.50 -7.23
CA MET A 154 -19.88 -15.71 -6.70
C MET A 154 -21.37 -15.80 -7.08
N GLN A 155 -22.12 -14.68 -6.97
CA GLN A 155 -23.53 -14.61 -7.34
C GLN A 155 -23.73 -14.92 -8.84
N LYS A 156 -22.94 -14.29 -9.72
CA LYS A 156 -22.98 -14.55 -11.17
C LYS A 156 -22.69 -16.02 -11.52
N ALA A 157 -21.84 -16.65 -10.72
CA ALA A 157 -21.49 -18.06 -10.88
C ALA A 157 -22.49 -19.05 -10.21
N GLY A 158 -23.56 -18.54 -9.59
CA GLY A 158 -24.60 -19.34 -8.97
C GLY A 158 -24.23 -19.96 -7.62
N VAL A 159 -23.15 -19.49 -6.97
CA VAL A 159 -22.71 -19.96 -5.65
C VAL A 159 -23.82 -19.70 -4.62
N LYS A 160 -24.17 -20.71 -3.81
CA LYS A 160 -25.13 -20.64 -2.70
C LYS A 160 -24.47 -20.82 -1.35
N THR A 161 -23.37 -21.58 -1.30
CA THR A 161 -22.62 -21.87 -0.09
C THR A 161 -21.14 -21.58 -0.27
N VAL A 162 -20.52 -20.91 0.70
CA VAL A 162 -19.10 -20.65 0.72
C VAL A 162 -18.49 -21.06 2.06
N ALA A 163 -17.34 -21.71 2.04
CA ALA A 163 -16.53 -21.90 3.24
C ALA A 163 -15.42 -20.84 3.27
N TYR A 164 -15.16 -20.32 4.46
CA TYR A 164 -14.04 -19.43 4.73
C TYR A 164 -12.89 -20.19 5.38
N ILE A 165 -11.67 -19.91 4.92
CA ILE A 165 -10.42 -20.25 5.60
C ILE A 165 -9.49 -19.04 5.58
N GLY A 166 -8.96 -18.59 6.71
CA GLY A 166 -8.14 -17.39 6.75
C GLY A 166 -7.11 -17.39 7.85
N PHE A 167 -6.23 -16.38 7.84
CA PHE A 167 -5.29 -16.23 8.94
C PHE A 167 -6.00 -15.96 10.27
N SER A 168 -5.36 -16.37 11.37
CA SER A 168 -5.79 -16.09 12.76
C SER A 168 -5.23 -14.74 13.25
N ASP A 169 -5.29 -13.69 12.39
CA ASP A 169 -4.81 -12.34 12.68
C ASP A 169 -5.75 -11.27 12.12
N ALA A 170 -5.39 -10.00 12.29
CA ALA A 170 -6.21 -8.87 11.87
C ALA A 170 -6.55 -8.85 10.37
N LEU A 171 -5.69 -9.40 9.49
CA LEU A 171 -6.03 -9.54 8.07
C LEU A 171 -7.15 -10.56 7.87
N GLY A 172 -7.02 -11.71 8.51
CA GLY A 172 -8.05 -12.74 8.44
C GLY A 172 -9.41 -12.26 8.99
N ASP A 173 -9.41 -11.44 10.04
CA ASP A 173 -10.63 -10.85 10.59
C ASP A 173 -11.26 -9.85 9.62
N LEU A 174 -10.47 -8.91 9.07
CA LEU A 174 -10.95 -7.96 8.05
C LEU A 174 -11.56 -8.67 6.83
N ALA A 175 -10.92 -9.75 6.37
CA ALA A 175 -11.41 -10.52 5.24
C ALA A 175 -12.71 -11.25 5.56
N TYR A 176 -12.80 -11.88 6.73
CA TYR A 176 -14.00 -12.60 7.17
C TYR A 176 -15.19 -11.67 7.37
N ASP A 177 -15.01 -10.57 8.09
CA ASP A 177 -16.08 -9.61 8.37
C ASP A 177 -16.63 -8.99 7.06
N SER A 178 -15.72 -8.68 6.12
CA SER A 178 -16.11 -8.19 4.79
C SER A 178 -16.87 -9.25 3.99
N LEU A 179 -16.41 -10.52 4.02
CA LEU A 179 -17.09 -11.64 3.38
C LEU A 179 -18.48 -11.84 3.97
N LYS A 180 -18.58 -11.90 5.31
CA LYS A 180 -19.86 -12.10 6.01
C LYS A 180 -20.86 -11.02 5.64
N LYS A 181 -20.48 -9.76 5.72
CA LYS A 181 -21.35 -8.63 5.36
C LYS A 181 -21.84 -8.71 3.91
N SER A 182 -20.95 -9.04 2.98
CA SER A 182 -21.28 -9.10 1.56
C SER A 182 -22.12 -10.32 1.21
N THR A 183 -21.83 -11.49 1.81
CA THR A 183 -22.59 -12.72 1.60
C THR A 183 -23.98 -12.68 2.23
N ASP A 184 -24.13 -12.07 3.41
CA ASP A 184 -25.45 -11.86 4.04
C ASP A 184 -26.36 -11.03 3.10
N ALA A 185 -25.82 -9.95 2.50
CA ALA A 185 -26.56 -9.13 1.55
C ALA A 185 -26.87 -9.86 0.22
N ALA A 186 -26.02 -10.81 -0.16
CA ALA A 186 -26.13 -11.57 -1.41
C ALA A 186 -26.97 -12.86 -1.28
N GLY A 187 -27.39 -13.25 -0.07
CA GLY A 187 -28.09 -14.51 0.20
C GLY A 187 -27.19 -15.74 0.03
N ILE A 188 -25.87 -15.61 0.17
CA ILE A 188 -24.92 -16.72 0.13
C ILE A 188 -24.60 -17.14 1.58
N LYS A 189 -24.71 -18.44 1.87
CA LYS A 189 -24.49 -18.97 3.20
C LYS A 189 -23.00 -19.27 3.44
N ILE A 190 -22.40 -18.72 4.50
CA ILE A 190 -21.11 -19.19 4.99
C ILE A 190 -21.34 -20.47 5.79
N VAL A 191 -20.71 -21.57 5.37
CA VAL A 191 -20.91 -22.90 5.99
C VAL A 191 -19.76 -23.34 6.89
N ALA A 192 -18.59 -22.69 6.79
CA ALA A 192 -17.44 -22.90 7.67
C ALA A 192 -16.63 -21.60 7.83
N ASN A 193 -15.96 -21.46 9.00
CA ASN A 193 -15.00 -20.41 9.31
C ASN A 193 -13.80 -21.07 10.00
N GLU A 194 -12.82 -21.47 9.19
CA GLU A 194 -11.60 -22.11 9.66
C GLU A 194 -10.44 -21.11 9.68
N ARG A 195 -9.53 -21.27 10.63
CA ARG A 195 -8.40 -20.37 10.84
C ARG A 195 -7.08 -21.13 10.91
N TYR A 196 -5.99 -20.44 10.52
CA TYR A 196 -4.62 -20.94 10.66
C TYR A 196 -3.63 -19.80 10.87
N ALA A 197 -2.48 -20.10 11.46
CA ALA A 197 -1.42 -19.11 11.65
C ALA A 197 -0.55 -18.98 10.40
N ARG A 198 0.07 -17.81 10.19
CA ARG A 198 1.00 -17.60 9.05
C ARG A 198 2.18 -18.54 9.06
N ALA A 199 2.61 -19.01 10.24
CA ALA A 199 3.73 -19.93 10.43
C ALA A 199 3.32 -21.41 10.33
N ASP A 200 2.03 -21.73 10.18
CA ASP A 200 1.59 -23.11 10.06
C ASP A 200 2.14 -23.75 8.80
N ALA A 201 2.63 -24.98 8.92
CA ALA A 201 3.12 -25.77 7.82
C ALA A 201 2.04 -26.59 7.12
N SER A 202 0.84 -26.72 7.71
CA SER A 202 -0.27 -27.50 7.18
C SER A 202 -1.63 -26.96 7.64
N VAL A 203 -2.63 -27.09 6.76
CA VAL A 203 -4.03 -26.77 7.03
C VAL A 203 -4.95 -27.97 6.75
N THR A 204 -4.38 -29.19 6.76
CA THR A 204 -5.11 -30.42 6.41
C THR A 204 -6.37 -30.63 7.25
N GLY A 205 -6.30 -30.37 8.55
CA GLY A 205 -7.45 -30.51 9.46
C GLY A 205 -8.59 -29.56 9.12
N GLN A 206 -8.27 -28.32 8.82
CA GLN A 206 -9.25 -27.31 8.42
C GLN A 206 -9.90 -27.67 7.06
N ILE A 207 -9.10 -28.11 6.09
CA ILE A 207 -9.60 -28.48 4.76
C ILE A 207 -10.46 -29.74 4.81
N LEU A 208 -10.17 -30.72 5.67
CA LEU A 208 -11.03 -31.87 5.90
C LEU A 208 -12.44 -31.47 6.37
N LYS A 209 -12.53 -30.54 7.33
CA LYS A 209 -13.82 -30.02 7.80
C LYS A 209 -14.57 -29.28 6.69
N ILE A 210 -13.88 -28.44 5.92
CA ILE A 210 -14.46 -27.69 4.80
C ILE A 210 -15.00 -28.65 3.74
N THR A 211 -14.18 -29.60 3.29
CA THR A 211 -14.58 -30.50 2.19
C THR A 211 -15.72 -31.45 2.57
N ALA A 212 -15.83 -31.82 3.86
CA ALA A 212 -16.97 -32.59 4.35
C ALA A 212 -18.32 -31.88 4.20
N LEU A 213 -18.32 -30.53 4.23
CA LEU A 213 -19.52 -29.71 4.05
C LEU A 213 -19.90 -29.49 2.57
N ARG A 214 -19.04 -29.88 1.64
CA ARG A 214 -19.25 -29.76 0.18
C ARG A 214 -19.69 -28.35 -0.25
N PRO A 215 -19.00 -27.25 0.13
CA PRO A 215 -19.40 -25.92 -0.28
C PRO A 215 -19.22 -25.73 -1.79
N ASP A 216 -20.07 -24.88 -2.39
CA ASP A 216 -19.94 -24.50 -3.79
C ASP A 216 -18.63 -23.74 -4.06
N ALA A 217 -18.17 -22.97 -3.07
CA ALA A 217 -16.95 -22.19 -3.15
C ALA A 217 -16.15 -22.20 -1.84
N VAL A 218 -14.84 -21.97 -1.95
CA VAL A 218 -13.96 -21.64 -0.82
C VAL A 218 -13.37 -20.26 -1.05
N PHE A 219 -13.45 -19.39 -0.02
CA PHE A 219 -12.76 -18.10 0.01
C PHE A 219 -11.63 -18.15 1.04
N ALA A 220 -10.41 -17.84 0.60
CA ALA A 220 -9.26 -17.79 1.49
C ALA A 220 -8.89 -16.34 1.87
N GLY A 221 -9.05 -16.00 3.15
CA GLY A 221 -8.70 -14.70 3.75
C GLY A 221 -7.24 -14.65 4.19
N ASN A 222 -6.32 -14.61 3.24
CA ASN A 222 -4.88 -14.74 3.48
C ASN A 222 -4.06 -13.89 2.51
N SER A 223 -2.73 -13.95 2.60
CA SER A 223 -1.81 -13.20 1.76
C SER A 223 -0.41 -13.82 1.72
N GLY A 224 0.38 -13.44 0.71
CA GLY A 224 1.77 -13.87 0.57
C GLY A 224 1.93 -15.36 0.31
N THR A 225 3.14 -15.86 0.47
CA THR A 225 3.49 -17.28 0.24
C THR A 225 2.69 -18.25 1.11
N PRO A 226 2.48 -18.01 2.44
CA PRO A 226 1.66 -18.89 3.27
C PRO A 226 0.20 -19.01 2.80
N GLY A 227 -0.27 -18.07 1.99
CA GLY A 227 -1.60 -18.10 1.39
C GLY A 227 -1.82 -19.26 0.42
N ALA A 228 -0.76 -19.94 -0.04
CA ALA A 228 -0.88 -21.10 -0.94
C ALA A 228 -1.40 -22.38 -0.23
N LEU A 229 -1.18 -22.52 1.08
CA LEU A 229 -1.50 -23.74 1.82
C LEU A 229 -2.95 -24.23 1.64
N PRO A 230 -4.01 -23.39 1.73
CA PRO A 230 -5.37 -23.86 1.53
C PRO A 230 -5.60 -24.45 0.15
N TYR A 231 -5.05 -23.85 -0.90
CA TYR A 231 -5.26 -24.30 -2.29
C TYR A 231 -4.53 -25.61 -2.57
N LEU A 232 -3.30 -25.78 -2.05
CA LEU A 232 -2.56 -27.04 -2.12
C LEU A 232 -3.36 -28.16 -1.46
N ALA A 233 -3.82 -27.95 -0.23
CA ALA A 233 -4.59 -28.94 0.50
C ALA A 233 -5.98 -29.22 -0.13
N LEU A 234 -6.66 -28.23 -0.69
CA LEU A 234 -7.91 -28.44 -1.45
C LEU A 234 -7.68 -29.33 -2.68
N THR A 235 -6.59 -29.08 -3.41
CA THR A 235 -6.22 -29.89 -4.59
C THR A 235 -5.90 -31.34 -4.21
N GLU A 236 -5.12 -31.55 -3.15
CA GLU A 236 -4.81 -32.89 -2.62
C GLU A 236 -6.06 -33.66 -2.20
N ARG A 237 -7.12 -32.97 -1.77
CA ARG A 237 -8.42 -33.55 -1.41
C ARG A 237 -9.40 -33.64 -2.58
N GLY A 238 -8.97 -33.29 -3.77
CA GLY A 238 -9.79 -33.39 -4.97
C GLY A 238 -10.99 -32.43 -4.99
N TYR A 239 -10.93 -31.30 -4.28
CA TYR A 239 -12.00 -30.30 -4.28
C TYR A 239 -12.23 -29.77 -5.71
N LYS A 240 -13.51 -29.69 -6.11
CA LYS A 240 -13.92 -29.30 -7.47
C LYS A 240 -14.76 -28.01 -7.51
N GLY A 241 -15.08 -27.45 -6.33
CA GLY A 241 -15.79 -26.17 -6.26
C GLY A 241 -14.91 -24.99 -6.66
N GLN A 242 -15.51 -23.81 -6.69
CA GLN A 242 -14.79 -22.59 -7.04
C GLN A 242 -13.90 -22.13 -5.92
N ILE A 243 -12.75 -21.54 -6.28
CA ILE A 243 -11.78 -21.00 -5.34
C ILE A 243 -11.63 -19.50 -5.54
N TYR A 244 -11.68 -18.78 -4.43
CA TYR A 244 -11.53 -17.33 -4.35
C TYR A 244 -10.52 -16.94 -3.27
N GLY A 245 -9.97 -15.76 -3.38
CA GLY A 245 -9.02 -15.25 -2.40
C GLY A 245 -8.99 -13.74 -2.34
N THR A 246 -8.04 -13.20 -1.61
CA THR A 246 -7.78 -11.77 -1.48
C THR A 246 -6.79 -11.29 -2.54
N HIS A 247 -6.70 -9.98 -2.76
CA HIS A 247 -5.64 -9.34 -3.55
C HIS A 247 -4.23 -9.65 -3.00
N GLY A 248 -4.12 -10.01 -1.70
CA GLY A 248 -2.87 -10.37 -1.04
C GLY A 248 -2.10 -11.54 -1.65
N LEU A 249 -2.71 -12.24 -2.61
CA LEU A 249 -2.13 -13.39 -3.30
C LEU A 249 -1.43 -13.03 -4.62
N ILE A 250 -1.52 -11.77 -5.07
CA ILE A 250 -0.98 -11.37 -6.39
C ILE A 250 0.52 -11.07 -6.26
N ASN A 251 1.32 -12.11 -6.06
CA ASN A 251 2.78 -12.04 -6.04
C ASN A 251 3.41 -13.30 -6.64
N ALA A 252 4.65 -13.16 -7.10
CA ALA A 252 5.36 -14.21 -7.83
C ALA A 252 5.61 -15.47 -6.99
N ASP A 253 5.92 -15.31 -5.70
CA ASP A 253 6.19 -16.44 -4.81
C ASP A 253 4.95 -17.27 -4.53
N PHE A 254 3.79 -16.62 -4.36
CA PHE A 254 2.51 -17.32 -4.25
C PHE A 254 2.22 -18.15 -5.51
N VAL A 255 2.41 -17.55 -6.69
CA VAL A 255 2.19 -18.25 -7.98
C VAL A 255 3.14 -19.44 -8.11
N ARG A 256 4.42 -19.26 -7.78
CA ARG A 256 5.44 -20.32 -7.82
C ARG A 256 5.10 -21.48 -6.87
N VAL A 257 4.70 -21.19 -5.64
CA VAL A 257 4.37 -22.20 -4.62
C VAL A 257 3.02 -22.87 -4.91
N GLY A 258 2.02 -22.10 -5.30
CA GLY A 258 0.68 -22.62 -5.59
C GLY A 258 0.60 -23.48 -6.85
N GLY A 259 1.44 -23.16 -7.86
CA GLY A 259 1.56 -23.96 -9.09
C GLY A 259 0.20 -24.29 -9.72
N ALA A 260 -0.01 -25.57 -10.06
CA ALA A 260 -1.27 -26.04 -10.63
C ALA A 260 -2.46 -25.96 -9.65
N SER A 261 -2.22 -25.89 -8.33
CA SER A 261 -3.29 -25.88 -7.33
C SER A 261 -4.05 -24.55 -7.25
N ILE A 262 -3.54 -23.51 -7.90
CA ILE A 262 -4.20 -22.22 -7.97
C ILE A 262 -4.82 -21.94 -9.37
N GLU A 263 -4.81 -22.89 -10.26
CA GLU A 263 -5.47 -22.75 -11.56
C GLU A 263 -6.97 -22.48 -11.37
N GLY A 264 -7.49 -21.46 -12.02
CA GLY A 264 -8.89 -21.04 -11.87
C GLY A 264 -9.19 -20.16 -10.65
N LEU A 265 -8.20 -19.92 -9.75
CA LEU A 265 -8.36 -18.99 -8.63
C LEU A 265 -8.74 -17.59 -9.10
N GLN A 266 -9.78 -17.02 -8.48
CA GLN A 266 -10.23 -15.67 -8.77
C GLN A 266 -10.01 -14.76 -7.56
N VAL A 267 -9.40 -13.60 -7.81
CA VAL A 267 -9.10 -12.61 -6.76
C VAL A 267 -9.41 -11.18 -7.25
N PRO A 268 -9.72 -10.25 -6.35
CA PRO A 268 -9.80 -8.84 -6.70
C PRO A 268 -8.39 -8.27 -6.87
N SER A 269 -8.22 -7.32 -7.76
CA SER A 269 -6.95 -6.63 -8.02
C SER A 269 -7.19 -5.16 -8.31
N GLY A 270 -6.14 -4.35 -8.15
CA GLY A 270 -6.09 -3.06 -8.80
C GLY A 270 -5.88 -3.20 -10.31
N PRO A 271 -6.35 -2.22 -11.11
CA PRO A 271 -6.27 -2.25 -12.56
C PRO A 271 -4.84 -2.34 -13.12
N VAL A 272 -3.83 -1.92 -12.38
CA VAL A 272 -2.40 -1.92 -12.78
C VAL A 272 -1.91 -3.27 -13.29
N LEU A 273 -2.40 -4.37 -12.71
CA LEU A 273 -1.98 -5.72 -13.09
C LEU A 273 -2.33 -6.05 -14.55
N VAL A 274 -3.42 -5.49 -15.03
CA VAL A 274 -3.97 -5.70 -16.39
C VAL A 274 -4.06 -4.37 -17.17
N ALA A 275 -3.14 -3.45 -16.91
CA ALA A 275 -3.17 -2.10 -17.45
C ALA A 275 -3.20 -2.06 -18.98
N ASP A 276 -2.54 -3.00 -19.65
CA ASP A 276 -2.54 -3.17 -21.10
C ASP A 276 -3.90 -3.62 -21.67
N GLN A 277 -4.77 -4.21 -20.83
CA GLN A 277 -6.10 -4.68 -21.20
C GLN A 277 -7.19 -3.64 -20.90
N LEU A 278 -6.86 -2.54 -20.23
CA LEU A 278 -7.80 -1.46 -19.95
C LEU A 278 -8.09 -0.63 -21.22
N ALA A 279 -9.28 -0.04 -21.29
CA ALA A 279 -9.65 0.89 -22.36
C ALA A 279 -8.64 2.06 -22.45
N ALA A 280 -8.41 2.55 -23.67
CA ALA A 280 -7.38 3.57 -23.93
C ALA A 280 -7.64 4.91 -23.20
N ASP A 281 -8.92 5.22 -22.97
CA ASP A 281 -9.39 6.42 -22.26
C ASP A 281 -9.49 6.25 -20.73
N ASN A 282 -9.18 5.05 -20.21
CA ASN A 282 -9.15 4.83 -18.77
C ASN A 282 -8.00 5.62 -18.13
N PRO A 283 -8.27 6.56 -17.21
CA PRO A 283 -7.23 7.41 -16.63
C PRO A 283 -6.16 6.62 -15.87
N ILE A 284 -6.53 5.48 -15.25
CA ILE A 284 -5.61 4.63 -14.49
C ILE A 284 -4.61 3.93 -15.42
N ARG A 285 -5.00 3.65 -16.68
CA ARG A 285 -4.12 2.99 -17.64
C ARG A 285 -2.82 3.75 -17.86
N LYS A 286 -2.89 5.07 -18.06
CA LYS A 286 -1.69 5.88 -18.31
C LYS A 286 -0.73 5.82 -17.12
N VAL A 287 -1.21 6.10 -15.91
CA VAL A 287 -0.38 6.10 -14.69
C VAL A 287 0.21 4.71 -14.43
N SER A 288 -0.55 3.65 -14.68
CA SER A 288 -0.06 2.28 -14.56
C SER A 288 1.03 1.93 -15.57
N MET A 289 0.96 2.43 -16.80
CA MET A 289 1.99 2.22 -17.80
C MET A 289 3.26 3.05 -17.48
N ASP A 290 3.09 4.29 -16.99
CA ASP A 290 4.20 5.13 -16.52
C ASP A 290 4.93 4.44 -15.35
N PHE A 291 4.20 3.93 -14.37
CA PHE A 291 4.77 3.12 -13.28
C PHE A 291 5.56 1.92 -13.81
N ARG A 292 5.00 1.13 -14.73
CA ARG A 292 5.68 -0.05 -15.29
C ARG A 292 7.01 0.32 -15.95
N ALA A 293 7.05 1.45 -16.67
CA ALA A 293 8.27 1.97 -17.29
C ALA A 293 9.31 2.42 -16.24
N ALA A 294 8.88 3.18 -15.22
CA ALA A 294 9.74 3.61 -14.11
C ALA A 294 10.30 2.40 -13.33
N TYR A 295 9.43 1.44 -13.02
CA TYR A 295 9.83 0.20 -12.33
C TYR A 295 10.85 -0.60 -13.14
N GLN A 296 10.60 -0.80 -14.45
CA GLN A 296 11.52 -1.53 -15.33
C GLN A 296 12.87 -0.84 -15.41
N LYS A 297 12.89 0.50 -15.52
CA LYS A 297 14.12 1.28 -15.54
C LYS A 297 14.93 1.12 -14.25
N ALA A 298 14.26 1.09 -13.10
CA ALA A 298 14.91 1.00 -11.79
C ALA A 298 15.35 -0.43 -11.44
N ASN A 299 14.60 -1.47 -11.87
CA ASN A 299 14.77 -2.85 -11.42
C ASN A 299 15.22 -3.82 -12.53
N GLY A 300 15.34 -3.37 -13.78
CA GLY A 300 15.79 -4.21 -14.92
C GLY A 300 14.72 -5.13 -15.51
N ALA A 301 13.52 -5.23 -14.89
CA ALA A 301 12.42 -6.08 -15.35
C ALA A 301 11.07 -5.41 -15.05
N LEU A 302 10.01 -5.82 -15.74
CA LEU A 302 8.64 -5.42 -15.43
C LEU A 302 8.20 -5.99 -14.06
N PRO A 303 7.29 -5.31 -13.34
CA PRO A 303 6.73 -5.86 -12.12
C PRO A 303 5.91 -7.11 -12.44
N ASN A 304 6.05 -8.14 -11.61
CA ASN A 304 5.30 -9.39 -11.64
C ASN A 304 4.40 -9.56 -10.41
N ASP A 305 4.03 -8.45 -9.80
CA ASP A 305 3.22 -8.32 -8.59
C ASP A 305 2.27 -7.13 -8.71
N ALA A 306 1.32 -7.02 -7.78
CA ALA A 306 0.46 -5.86 -7.64
C ALA A 306 0.87 -4.95 -6.46
N PHE A 307 1.96 -5.29 -5.74
CA PHE A 307 2.33 -4.61 -4.49
C PHE A 307 3.25 -3.42 -4.70
N SER A 308 4.22 -3.55 -5.60
CA SER A 308 5.17 -2.48 -5.91
C SER A 308 4.47 -1.18 -6.33
N SER A 309 3.33 -1.26 -6.97
CA SER A 309 2.56 -0.10 -7.40
C SER A 309 1.84 0.64 -6.26
N TYR A 310 1.50 -0.02 -5.14
CA TYR A 310 0.91 0.68 -3.99
C TYR A 310 1.87 1.68 -3.36
N THR A 311 3.14 1.36 -3.28
CA THR A 311 4.15 2.29 -2.75
C THR A 311 4.54 3.37 -3.75
N TYR A 312 4.42 3.07 -5.04
CA TYR A 312 4.48 4.10 -6.09
C TYR A 312 3.32 5.09 -5.92
N ASP A 313 2.08 4.62 -5.72
CA ASP A 313 0.92 5.47 -5.43
C ASP A 313 1.08 6.25 -4.12
N SER A 314 1.69 5.64 -3.09
CA SER A 314 2.03 6.35 -1.84
C SER A 314 2.94 7.53 -2.09
N TYR A 315 3.92 7.36 -2.98
CA TYR A 315 4.85 8.42 -3.36
C TYR A 315 4.20 9.50 -4.23
N LEU A 316 3.30 9.11 -5.15
CA LEU A 316 2.49 10.06 -5.93
C LEU A 316 1.61 10.92 -5.01
N LEU A 317 0.94 10.29 -4.04
CA LEU A 317 0.12 10.98 -3.05
C LEU A 317 0.95 11.95 -2.21
N LEU A 318 2.13 11.53 -1.76
CA LEU A 318 3.05 12.40 -1.03
C LEU A 318 3.45 13.61 -1.88
N GLY A 319 3.79 13.40 -3.14
CA GLY A 319 4.18 14.47 -4.08
C GLY A 319 3.06 15.47 -4.35
N ASP A 320 1.82 14.99 -4.51
CA ASP A 320 0.65 15.85 -4.66
C ASP A 320 0.38 16.67 -3.39
N ALA A 321 0.44 16.04 -2.21
CA ALA A 321 0.25 16.69 -0.94
C ALA A 321 1.36 17.72 -0.64
N ALA A 322 2.62 17.38 -0.90
CA ALA A 322 3.75 18.28 -0.67
C ALA A 322 3.63 19.59 -1.45
N LYS A 323 3.11 19.56 -2.70
CA LYS A 323 2.85 20.77 -3.50
C LYS A 323 1.83 21.73 -2.86
N ARG A 324 0.95 21.21 -2.02
CA ARG A 324 -0.10 21.96 -1.31
C ARG A 324 0.27 22.29 0.14
N THR A 325 1.36 21.70 0.65
CA THR A 325 1.85 21.91 2.02
C THR A 325 2.64 23.21 2.14
N LYS A 326 2.37 23.98 3.17
CA LYS A 326 3.12 25.19 3.49
C LYS A 326 4.07 24.94 4.68
N GLY A 327 5.19 25.62 4.69
CA GLY A 327 6.18 25.54 5.76
C GLY A 327 7.40 24.70 5.35
N GLU A 328 8.34 24.54 6.28
CA GLU A 328 9.60 23.84 6.05
C GLU A 328 9.54 22.42 6.65
N PRO A 329 10.00 21.38 5.94
CA PRO A 329 10.18 20.03 6.48
C PRO A 329 10.97 20.01 7.79
N GLY A 330 10.79 18.95 8.57
CA GLY A 330 11.44 18.76 9.87
C GLY A 330 10.72 19.42 11.06
N THR A 331 9.58 20.07 10.85
CA THR A 331 8.83 20.75 11.92
C THR A 331 7.48 20.08 12.21
N PRO A 332 6.99 20.13 13.48
CA PRO A 332 5.63 19.65 13.79
C PRO A 332 4.53 20.36 13.01
N ALA A 333 4.70 21.65 12.71
CA ALA A 333 3.76 22.43 11.91
C ALA A 333 3.68 21.90 10.47
N TYR A 334 4.83 21.57 9.87
CA TYR A 334 4.87 20.96 8.54
C TYR A 334 4.17 19.60 8.52
N ARG A 335 4.42 18.71 9.49
CA ARG A 335 3.75 17.41 9.61
C ARG A 335 2.23 17.55 9.66
N THR A 336 1.72 18.51 10.42
CA THR A 336 0.28 18.80 10.49
C THR A 336 -0.25 19.30 9.15
N ALA A 337 0.43 20.25 8.51
CA ALA A 337 0.03 20.77 7.21
C ALA A 337 0.09 19.68 6.12
N LEU A 338 1.12 18.81 6.17
CA LEU A 338 1.24 17.67 5.24
C LEU A 338 0.11 16.65 5.44
N ARG A 339 -0.24 16.33 6.71
CA ARG A 339 -1.41 15.50 7.02
C ARG A 339 -2.67 16.07 6.39
N ASP A 340 -2.93 17.35 6.60
CA ASP A 340 -4.15 18.01 6.11
C ASP A 340 -4.18 18.05 4.57
N ALA A 341 -3.02 18.26 3.94
CA ALA A 341 -2.87 18.18 2.50
C ALA A 341 -3.15 16.75 1.97
N ILE A 342 -2.59 15.71 2.59
CA ILE A 342 -2.87 14.31 2.25
C ILE A 342 -4.38 14.04 2.35
N MET A 343 -5.00 14.42 3.47
CA MET A 343 -6.41 14.13 3.74
C MET A 343 -7.41 14.93 2.91
N SER A 344 -6.98 16.02 2.28
CA SER A 344 -7.78 16.83 1.36
C SER A 344 -7.57 16.47 -0.12
N THR A 345 -6.82 15.41 -0.42
CA THR A 345 -6.58 14.96 -1.80
C THR A 345 -7.89 14.57 -2.49
N LYS A 346 -8.08 15.07 -3.71
CA LYS A 346 -9.23 14.78 -4.58
C LYS A 346 -8.78 14.50 -6.00
N GLU A 347 -9.45 13.53 -6.63
CA GLU A 347 -9.26 13.11 -8.03
C GLU A 347 -7.79 12.84 -8.39
N LEU A 348 -6.97 12.39 -7.41
CA LEU A 348 -5.62 11.95 -7.70
C LEU A 348 -5.65 10.57 -8.35
N VAL A 349 -5.26 10.51 -9.61
CA VAL A 349 -5.18 9.26 -10.36
C VAL A 349 -3.89 8.54 -10.00
N GLY A 350 -4.03 7.34 -9.43
CA GLY A 350 -2.93 6.40 -9.17
C GLY A 350 -3.03 5.16 -10.05
N THR A 351 -2.20 4.19 -9.76
CA THR A 351 -2.15 2.90 -10.46
C THR A 351 -3.27 1.94 -10.02
N HIS A 352 -3.76 2.12 -8.80
CA HIS A 352 -4.79 1.28 -8.19
C HIS A 352 -6.17 1.95 -8.11
N GLY A 353 -6.29 3.21 -8.46
CA GLY A 353 -7.57 3.91 -8.35
C GLY A 353 -7.45 5.41 -8.56
N VAL A 354 -8.55 6.08 -8.28
CA VAL A 354 -8.61 7.55 -8.21
C VAL A 354 -8.94 7.92 -6.77
N TYR A 355 -8.00 8.61 -6.11
CA TYR A 355 -8.06 8.86 -4.67
C TYR A 355 -8.83 10.12 -4.34
N ASN A 356 -9.84 9.96 -3.46
CA ASN A 356 -10.69 11.01 -2.93
C ASN A 356 -10.91 10.79 -1.44
N PHE A 357 -10.06 11.37 -0.60
CA PHE A 357 -10.21 11.19 0.85
C PHE A 357 -11.32 12.07 1.41
N LYS A 358 -12.07 11.54 2.39
CA LYS A 358 -13.14 12.20 3.13
C LYS A 358 -12.94 11.98 4.63
N PRO A 359 -13.59 12.80 5.49
CA PRO A 359 -13.48 12.63 6.95
C PRO A 359 -13.86 11.24 7.46
N ASP A 360 -14.79 10.59 6.81
CA ASP A 360 -15.31 9.25 7.10
C ASP A 360 -14.76 8.14 6.20
N ASP A 361 -14.00 8.49 5.16
CA ASP A 361 -13.37 7.53 4.24
C ASP A 361 -11.89 7.86 4.01
N ARG A 362 -11.02 7.09 4.65
CA ARG A 362 -9.56 7.19 4.59
C ARG A 362 -8.90 6.22 3.60
N TYR A 363 -9.71 5.46 2.88
CA TYR A 363 -9.27 4.67 1.74
C TYR A 363 -9.29 5.48 0.45
N GLY A 364 -10.26 6.37 0.31
CA GLY A 364 -10.36 7.29 -0.82
C GLY A 364 -10.58 6.63 -2.18
N SER A 365 -10.57 5.29 -2.27
CA SER A 365 -10.74 4.53 -3.52
C SER A 365 -12.18 4.08 -3.71
N ASP A 366 -12.63 3.99 -4.96
CA ASP A 366 -13.95 3.51 -5.34
C ASP A 366 -13.89 2.34 -6.32
N LYS A 367 -15.04 1.96 -6.90
CA LYS A 367 -15.15 0.82 -7.82
C LYS A 367 -14.22 0.91 -9.05
N ARG A 368 -13.76 2.10 -9.43
CA ARG A 368 -12.77 2.30 -10.52
C ARG A 368 -11.44 1.60 -10.21
N GLY A 369 -11.12 1.42 -8.93
CA GLY A 369 -9.89 0.80 -8.44
C GLY A 369 -9.96 -0.72 -8.30
N VAL A 370 -11.03 -1.40 -8.72
CA VAL A 370 -11.15 -2.85 -8.54
C VAL A 370 -11.51 -3.54 -9.84
N VAL A 371 -10.72 -4.53 -10.20
CA VAL A 371 -11.01 -5.51 -11.25
C VAL A 371 -10.93 -6.92 -10.67
N MET A 372 -11.65 -7.87 -11.24
CA MET A 372 -11.47 -9.29 -10.93
C MET A 372 -10.46 -9.89 -11.90
N VAL A 373 -9.52 -10.65 -11.35
CA VAL A 373 -8.56 -11.42 -12.16
C VAL A 373 -8.67 -12.90 -11.82
N LYS A 374 -8.30 -13.72 -12.79
CA LYS A 374 -8.32 -15.18 -12.69
C LYS A 374 -6.95 -15.74 -13.06
N MET A 375 -6.50 -16.73 -12.32
CA MET A 375 -5.30 -17.49 -12.66
C MET A 375 -5.58 -18.42 -13.83
N GLU A 376 -4.86 -18.24 -14.93
CA GLU A 376 -4.95 -19.07 -16.12
C GLU A 376 -3.55 -19.36 -16.67
N LYS A 377 -3.17 -20.62 -16.68
CA LYS A 377 -1.87 -21.10 -17.16
C LYS A 377 -0.70 -20.37 -16.49
N GLY A 378 -0.80 -20.18 -15.17
CA GLY A 378 0.24 -19.53 -14.36
C GLY A 378 0.31 -17.99 -14.50
N GLN A 379 -0.69 -17.36 -15.12
CA GLN A 379 -0.77 -15.92 -15.33
C GLN A 379 -2.10 -15.35 -14.85
N TRP A 380 -2.06 -14.15 -14.26
CA TRP A 380 -3.25 -13.40 -13.94
C TRP A 380 -3.84 -12.75 -15.19
N LYS A 381 -5.11 -12.99 -15.46
CA LYS A 381 -5.86 -12.38 -16.56
C LYS A 381 -7.11 -11.71 -16.06
N LEU A 382 -7.55 -10.67 -16.75
CA LEU A 382 -8.83 -10.03 -16.46
C LEU A 382 -9.94 -11.08 -16.54
N ALA A 383 -10.71 -11.21 -15.47
CA ALA A 383 -11.87 -12.09 -15.43
C ALA A 383 -13.08 -11.34 -16.01
N PRO A 384 -13.78 -11.88 -17.02
CA PRO A 384 -14.91 -11.24 -17.65
C PRO A 384 -16.14 -11.09 -16.74
#